data_f323b6addfbab2067a74e6e91f54f7f7
#
_entry.id   f323b6addfbab2067a74e6e91f54f7f7
#
_cell.length_a   1.000
_cell.length_b   1.000
_cell.length_c   1.000
_cell.angle_alpha   90.00
_cell.angle_beta   90.00
_cell.angle_gamma   90.00
#
_symmetry.space_group_name_H-M   'P 1'
#
loop_
_entity.id
_entity.type
_entity.pdbx_description
1 polymer ?
#
loop_
_entity_poly.entity_id
_entity_poly.type
_entity_poly.pdbx_seq_one_letter_code
_entity_poly.pdbx_strand_id
1 'polypeptide(L)'
;VIWGDKKKSTEVNKYLKAGIKAVRECTPQALVALHLETPNVWKYKTIMNTWKRDNVDYDVLGSSYYPFWSIAAKANTPKTLKDVQTLAASYGKMFAVFETSWVNSLNDGDGTPNSIGDSTSTGAYEVGPQGQVNELTDLYDTVLSQDNGLGTFYWEGAWIPVKAGWTNWEYNKQIADQYGTGWASKGALGYFPDSKMYYKGKAAWGGTSWDNQ
;
A
#
# COMPACT_ATOMS: atom_id res chain seq x y z
N VAL A 1 -1.42 -6.05 -20.33
CA VAL A 1 -0.96 -6.25 -18.95
C VAL A 1 0.51 -6.66 -18.97
N ILE A 2 1.37 -5.98 -18.20
CA ILE A 2 2.85 -6.18 -18.21
C ILE A 2 3.22 -7.63 -17.92
N TRP A 3 2.64 -8.21 -16.90
CA TRP A 3 3.00 -9.56 -16.42
C TRP A 3 2.53 -10.70 -17.33
N GLY A 4 1.50 -10.48 -18.15
CA GLY A 4 1.08 -11.43 -19.18
C GLY A 4 1.90 -11.40 -20.47
N ASP A 5 2.72 -10.38 -20.64
CA ASP A 5 3.62 -10.22 -21.79
C ASP A 5 5.05 -10.61 -21.40
N LYS A 6 5.60 -11.65 -22.04
CA LYS A 6 6.92 -12.17 -21.72
C LYS A 6 8.03 -11.12 -21.88
N LYS A 7 8.01 -10.33 -22.94
CA LYS A 7 9.03 -9.30 -23.20
C LYS A 7 8.97 -8.21 -22.12
N LYS A 8 7.78 -7.67 -21.85
CA LYS A 8 7.61 -6.60 -20.87
C LYS A 8 7.95 -7.06 -19.46
N SER A 9 7.49 -8.26 -19.05
CA SER A 9 7.81 -8.79 -17.73
C SER A 9 9.30 -9.06 -17.56
N THR A 10 9.99 -9.56 -18.59
CA THR A 10 11.45 -9.74 -18.54
C THR A 10 12.18 -8.40 -18.40
N GLU A 11 11.74 -7.34 -19.08
CA GLU A 11 12.33 -6.00 -18.90
C GLU A 11 12.14 -5.47 -17.48
N VAL A 12 10.94 -5.59 -16.91
CA VAL A 12 10.70 -5.21 -15.51
C VAL A 12 11.57 -6.01 -14.55
N ASN A 13 11.68 -7.32 -14.77
CA ASN A 13 12.48 -8.19 -13.91
C ASN A 13 13.98 -7.85 -13.95
N LYS A 14 14.51 -7.24 -15.01
CA LYS A 14 15.88 -6.71 -15.03
C LYS A 14 16.10 -5.61 -14.01
N TYR A 15 15.13 -4.69 -13.86
CA TYR A 15 15.22 -3.63 -12.85
C TYR A 15 15.13 -4.19 -11.42
N LEU A 16 14.21 -5.15 -11.18
CA LEU A 16 14.15 -5.83 -9.89
C LEU A 16 15.48 -6.50 -9.55
N LYS A 17 16.05 -7.24 -10.49
CA LYS A 17 17.35 -7.91 -10.31
C LYS A 17 18.49 -6.94 -10.04
N ALA A 18 18.51 -5.79 -10.70
CA ALA A 18 19.53 -4.76 -10.46
C ALA A 18 19.44 -4.18 -9.05
N GLY A 19 18.22 -3.86 -8.58
CA GLY A 19 18.00 -3.40 -7.21
C GLY A 19 18.36 -4.46 -6.17
N ILE A 20 17.92 -5.70 -6.39
CA ILE A 20 18.23 -6.84 -5.50
C ILE A 20 19.75 -7.05 -5.42
N LYS A 21 20.44 -7.03 -6.54
CA LYS A 21 21.89 -7.16 -6.58
C LYS A 21 22.57 -6.11 -5.70
N ALA A 22 22.16 -4.85 -5.81
CA ALA A 22 22.71 -3.78 -4.98
C ALA A 22 22.49 -4.04 -3.48
N VAL A 23 21.30 -4.49 -3.09
CA VAL A 23 21.02 -4.86 -1.68
C VAL A 23 21.93 -6.02 -1.24
N ARG A 24 22.04 -7.07 -2.03
CA ARG A 24 22.90 -8.23 -1.70
C ARG A 24 24.39 -7.85 -1.58
N GLU A 25 24.85 -6.90 -2.37
CA GLU A 25 26.22 -6.40 -2.32
C GLU A 25 26.48 -5.51 -1.10
N CYS A 26 25.54 -4.65 -0.76
CA CYS A 26 25.72 -3.69 0.35
C CYS A 26 25.34 -4.26 1.71
N THR A 27 24.32 -5.12 1.76
CA THR A 27 23.77 -5.69 3.01
C THR A 27 23.36 -7.14 2.77
N PRO A 28 24.31 -8.07 2.67
CA PRO A 28 24.06 -9.46 2.25
C PRO A 28 23.04 -10.21 3.11
N GLN A 29 22.92 -9.85 4.40
CA GLN A 29 22.00 -10.46 5.35
C GLN A 29 20.60 -9.87 5.35
N ALA A 30 20.36 -8.77 4.62
CA ALA A 30 19.03 -8.18 4.54
C ALA A 30 18.08 -9.09 3.75
N LEU A 31 16.86 -9.23 4.25
CA LEU A 31 15.78 -9.85 3.51
C LEU A 31 15.29 -8.90 2.42
N VAL A 32 15.12 -9.40 1.22
CA VAL A 32 14.57 -8.66 0.09
C VAL A 32 13.10 -9.03 -0.07
N ALA A 33 12.22 -8.04 0.04
CA ALA A 33 10.81 -8.20 -0.17
C ALA A 33 10.37 -7.61 -1.53
N LEU A 34 9.49 -8.31 -2.21
CA LEU A 34 8.76 -7.79 -3.37
C LEU A 34 7.29 -7.64 -3.00
N HIS A 35 6.81 -6.41 -3.05
CA HIS A 35 5.49 -6.02 -2.60
C HIS A 35 4.52 -5.87 -3.77
N LEU A 36 3.35 -6.46 -3.63
CA LEU A 36 2.24 -6.36 -4.58
C LEU A 36 1.01 -5.79 -3.87
N GLU A 37 0.25 -4.97 -4.58
CA GLU A 37 -1.05 -4.47 -4.12
C GLU A 37 -2.07 -5.62 -3.94
N THR A 38 -3.21 -5.32 -3.41
CA THR A 38 -4.43 -6.14 -3.28
C THR A 38 -4.25 -7.65 -3.49
N PRO A 39 -4.44 -8.49 -2.47
CA PRO A 39 -4.20 -9.92 -2.55
C PRO A 39 -5.10 -10.58 -3.60
N ASN A 40 -4.47 -11.25 -4.57
CA ASN A 40 -5.15 -11.96 -5.64
C ASN A 40 -4.28 -13.13 -6.12
N VAL A 41 -4.72 -14.34 -5.84
CA VAL A 41 -3.95 -15.57 -6.10
C VAL A 41 -3.54 -15.71 -7.56
N TRP A 42 -4.47 -15.47 -8.49
CA TRP A 42 -4.18 -15.60 -9.91
C TRP A 42 -3.15 -14.58 -10.40
N LYS A 43 -3.36 -13.32 -10.03
CA LYS A 43 -2.42 -12.22 -10.35
C LYS A 43 -1.04 -12.48 -9.78
N TYR A 44 -0.97 -12.85 -8.50
CA TYR A 44 0.29 -13.12 -7.81
C TYR A 44 1.01 -14.31 -8.42
N LYS A 45 0.31 -15.42 -8.68
CA LYS A 45 0.87 -16.58 -9.35
C LYS A 45 1.45 -16.23 -10.73
N THR A 46 0.74 -15.42 -11.50
CA THR A 46 1.21 -14.96 -12.81
C THR A 46 2.51 -14.18 -12.69
N ILE A 47 2.60 -13.25 -11.74
CA ILE A 47 3.78 -12.41 -11.49
C ILE A 47 4.95 -13.28 -10.98
N MET A 48 4.72 -14.09 -9.96
CA MET A 48 5.75 -14.95 -9.36
C MET A 48 6.31 -15.97 -10.35
N ASN A 49 5.50 -16.46 -11.29
CA ASN A 49 5.98 -17.29 -12.39
C ASN A 49 6.98 -16.55 -13.28
N THR A 50 6.80 -15.25 -13.52
CA THR A 50 7.77 -14.46 -14.27
C THR A 50 9.06 -14.25 -13.48
N TRP A 51 8.95 -14.01 -12.17
CA TRP A 51 10.10 -13.90 -11.28
C TRP A 51 10.91 -15.20 -11.22
N LYS A 52 10.22 -16.34 -11.08
CA LYS A 52 10.87 -17.66 -11.11
C LYS A 52 11.56 -17.92 -12.45
N ARG A 53 10.88 -17.66 -13.57
CA ARG A 53 11.44 -17.82 -14.94
C ARG A 53 12.73 -17.03 -15.13
N ASP A 54 12.76 -15.78 -14.65
CA ASP A 54 13.87 -14.85 -14.88
C ASP A 54 14.88 -14.83 -13.72
N ASN A 55 14.78 -15.77 -12.77
CA ASN A 55 15.65 -15.91 -11.60
C ASN A 55 15.75 -14.59 -10.79
N VAL A 56 14.61 -14.03 -10.40
CA VAL A 56 14.54 -12.89 -9.47
C VAL A 56 14.74 -13.41 -8.05
N ASP A 57 15.83 -13.00 -7.40
CA ASP A 57 16.27 -13.49 -6.08
C ASP A 57 15.69 -12.63 -4.95
N TYR A 58 14.50 -12.97 -4.48
CA TYR A 58 13.84 -12.31 -3.34
C TYR A 58 13.50 -13.33 -2.25
N ASP A 59 13.25 -12.86 -1.03
CA ASP A 59 13.01 -13.69 0.15
C ASP A 59 11.54 -13.65 0.58
N VAL A 60 10.91 -12.48 0.49
CA VAL A 60 9.58 -12.22 1.04
C VAL A 60 8.63 -11.76 -0.04
N LEU A 61 7.46 -12.38 -0.11
CA LEU A 61 6.32 -11.85 -0.84
C LEU A 61 5.56 -10.89 0.07
N GLY A 62 5.45 -9.63 -0.33
CA GLY A 62 4.65 -8.61 0.35
C GLY A 62 3.28 -8.42 -0.28
N SER A 63 2.29 -8.10 0.53
CA SER A 63 0.95 -7.73 0.08
C SER A 63 0.47 -6.47 0.79
N SER A 64 -0.27 -5.59 0.11
CA SER A 64 -1.19 -4.69 0.78
C SER A 64 -2.46 -5.43 1.13
N TYR A 65 -3.09 -5.07 2.24
CA TYR A 65 -4.36 -5.66 2.67
C TYR A 65 -5.22 -4.60 3.33
N TYR A 66 -6.33 -4.25 2.70
CA TYR A 66 -7.26 -3.23 3.19
C TYR A 66 -8.69 -3.79 3.20
N PRO A 67 -9.19 -4.24 4.36
CA PRO A 67 -10.49 -4.93 4.45
C PRO A 67 -11.66 -4.09 3.97
N PHE A 68 -11.59 -2.76 4.08
CA PHE A 68 -12.66 -1.89 3.61
C PHE A 68 -12.90 -1.94 2.09
N TRP A 69 -11.94 -2.39 1.30
CA TRP A 69 -12.12 -2.61 -0.14
C TRP A 69 -12.69 -4.00 -0.47
N SER A 70 -12.82 -4.88 0.50
CA SER A 70 -13.30 -6.24 0.28
C SER A 70 -14.78 -6.30 -0.11
N ILE A 71 -15.58 -5.33 0.35
CA ILE A 71 -17.03 -5.35 0.15
C ILE A 71 -17.40 -5.31 -1.34
N ALA A 72 -16.76 -4.42 -2.10
CA ALA A 72 -17.00 -4.29 -3.54
C ALA A 72 -16.30 -5.38 -4.38
N ALA A 73 -15.10 -5.78 -4.01
CA ALA A 73 -14.24 -6.61 -4.86
C ALA A 73 -14.05 -8.05 -4.35
N LYS A 74 -14.51 -8.41 -3.16
CA LYS A 74 -14.28 -9.70 -2.48
C LYS A 74 -12.81 -10.13 -2.46
N ALA A 75 -11.89 -9.16 -2.52
CA ALA A 75 -10.46 -9.39 -2.68
C ALA A 75 -9.70 -9.36 -1.36
N ASN A 76 -9.96 -8.34 -0.53
CA ASN A 76 -9.28 -8.18 0.76
C ASN A 76 -10.03 -8.93 1.87
N THR A 77 -9.96 -10.24 1.84
CA THR A 77 -10.55 -11.12 2.86
C THR A 77 -9.46 -11.95 3.53
N PRO A 78 -9.63 -12.36 4.80
CA PRO A 78 -8.67 -13.25 5.46
C PRO A 78 -8.40 -14.53 4.65
N LYS A 79 -9.44 -15.07 4.00
CA LYS A 79 -9.28 -16.23 3.11
C LYS A 79 -8.37 -15.94 1.94
N THR A 80 -8.59 -14.84 1.23
CA THR A 80 -7.76 -14.48 0.06
C THR A 80 -6.31 -14.23 0.48
N LEU A 81 -6.12 -13.62 1.65
CA LEU A 81 -4.79 -13.40 2.22
C LEU A 81 -4.08 -14.72 2.52
N LYS A 82 -4.76 -15.67 3.18
CA LYS A 82 -4.23 -17.02 3.45
C LYS A 82 -3.90 -17.77 2.16
N ASP A 83 -4.74 -17.65 1.15
CA ASP A 83 -4.50 -18.30 -0.15
C ASP A 83 -3.25 -17.75 -0.84
N VAL A 84 -3.01 -16.43 -0.77
CA VAL A 84 -1.80 -15.77 -1.29
C VAL A 84 -0.57 -16.17 -0.46
N GLN A 85 -0.68 -16.25 0.85
CA GLN A 85 0.39 -16.71 1.74
C GLN A 85 0.77 -18.16 1.45
N THR A 86 -0.22 -19.05 1.27
CA THR A 86 0.01 -20.44 0.85
C THR A 86 0.70 -20.51 -0.52
N LEU A 87 0.30 -19.62 -1.44
CA LEU A 87 1.00 -19.49 -2.72
C LEU A 87 2.48 -19.10 -2.51
N ALA A 88 2.78 -18.12 -1.66
CA ALA A 88 4.15 -17.73 -1.33
C ALA A 88 4.96 -18.93 -0.81
N ALA A 89 4.41 -19.69 0.13
CA ALA A 89 5.03 -20.91 0.66
C ALA A 89 5.35 -21.93 -0.43
N SER A 90 4.48 -22.09 -1.43
CA SER A 90 4.69 -23.00 -2.57
C SER A 90 5.88 -22.60 -3.47
N TYR A 91 6.34 -21.34 -3.37
CA TYR A 91 7.56 -20.84 -4.01
C TYR A 91 8.75 -20.77 -3.04
N GLY A 92 8.61 -21.30 -1.82
CA GLY A 92 9.63 -21.23 -0.79
C GLY A 92 9.87 -19.81 -0.27
N LYS A 93 8.83 -18.96 -0.25
CA LYS A 93 8.94 -17.57 0.16
C LYS A 93 8.23 -17.32 1.48
N MET A 94 8.82 -16.45 2.30
CA MET A 94 8.15 -15.84 3.44
C MET A 94 7.05 -14.88 2.96
N PHE A 95 6.19 -14.50 3.87
CA PHE A 95 5.07 -13.62 3.58
C PHE A 95 4.91 -12.55 4.65
N ALA A 96 4.61 -11.31 4.23
CA ALA A 96 4.25 -10.22 5.13
C ALA A 96 3.18 -9.33 4.50
N VAL A 97 2.39 -8.67 5.33
CA VAL A 97 1.54 -7.57 4.90
C VAL A 97 2.31 -6.26 5.13
N PHE A 98 2.57 -5.51 4.06
CA PHE A 98 3.35 -4.27 4.13
C PHE A 98 2.50 -3.01 4.18
N GLU A 99 1.21 -3.17 3.97
CA GLU A 99 0.25 -2.07 4.14
C GLU A 99 -1.08 -2.63 4.63
N THR A 100 -1.57 -2.07 5.70
CA THR A 100 -2.94 -2.22 6.18
C THR A 100 -3.34 -1.00 6.97
N SER A 101 -4.62 -0.75 7.07
CA SER A 101 -5.17 0.23 8.00
C SER A 101 -6.66 0.03 8.19
N TRP A 102 -7.19 0.63 9.25
CA TRP A 102 -8.61 0.71 9.49
C TRP A 102 -9.00 2.12 9.96
N VAL A 103 -10.21 2.51 9.65
CA VAL A 103 -10.73 3.85 9.91
C VAL A 103 -10.96 4.09 11.40
N ASN A 104 -10.38 5.17 11.92
CA ASN A 104 -10.60 5.64 13.28
C ASN A 104 -11.89 6.48 13.40
N SER A 105 -12.18 7.30 12.39
CA SER A 105 -13.40 8.11 12.35
C SER A 105 -13.84 8.34 10.90
N LEU A 106 -15.11 8.72 10.71
CA LEU A 106 -15.62 9.15 9.41
C LEU A 106 -15.55 10.67 9.23
N ASN A 107 -14.96 11.38 10.17
CA ASN A 107 -14.78 12.82 10.07
C ASN A 107 -13.76 13.17 9.00
N ASP A 108 -14.07 14.20 8.24
CA ASP A 108 -13.13 14.83 7.32
C ASP A 108 -12.32 15.87 8.12
N GLY A 109 -11.07 15.55 8.39
CA GLY A 109 -10.18 16.41 9.19
C GLY A 109 -9.47 17.48 8.37
N ASP A 110 -9.36 17.33 7.06
CA ASP A 110 -8.56 18.20 6.18
C ASP A 110 -9.38 18.87 5.06
N GLY A 111 -10.67 18.53 4.91
CA GLY A 111 -11.53 19.05 3.84
C GLY A 111 -11.32 18.38 2.49
N THR A 112 -10.58 17.27 2.46
CA THR A 112 -10.44 16.40 1.29
C THR A 112 -11.18 15.10 1.55
N PRO A 113 -12.04 14.64 0.64
CA PRO A 113 -12.82 13.43 0.87
C PRO A 113 -11.94 12.24 1.26
N ASN A 114 -12.27 11.61 2.37
CA ASN A 114 -11.58 10.43 2.86
C ASN A 114 -11.72 9.23 1.92
N SER A 115 -10.69 8.41 1.82
CA SER A 115 -10.76 7.14 1.09
C SER A 115 -11.76 6.17 1.71
N ILE A 116 -11.98 6.27 3.03
CA ILE A 116 -13.01 5.55 3.77
C ILE A 116 -13.99 6.58 4.29
N GLY A 117 -14.87 7.06 3.43
CA GLY A 117 -15.84 8.13 3.78
C GLY A 117 -17.24 7.65 4.06
N ASP A 118 -17.55 6.37 3.86
CA ASP A 118 -18.87 5.79 3.96
C ASP A 118 -18.86 4.58 4.89
N SER A 119 -19.77 4.56 5.87
CA SER A 119 -19.92 3.44 6.80
C SER A 119 -20.27 2.12 6.10
N THR A 120 -20.85 2.15 4.91
CA THR A 120 -21.14 0.94 4.13
C THR A 120 -19.88 0.29 3.56
N SER A 121 -18.86 1.07 3.26
CA SER A 121 -17.56 0.55 2.80
C SER A 121 -16.71 0.00 3.94
N THR A 122 -17.07 0.28 5.19
CA THR A 122 -16.34 -0.14 6.41
C THR A 122 -16.92 -1.36 7.11
N GLY A 123 -17.88 -2.07 6.51
CA GLY A 123 -18.69 -3.10 7.17
C GLY A 123 -17.96 -4.34 7.71
N ALA A 124 -16.63 -4.45 7.58
CA ALA A 124 -15.87 -5.57 8.14
C ALA A 124 -15.66 -5.43 9.65
N TYR A 125 -15.42 -4.21 10.13
CA TYR A 125 -15.22 -3.87 11.54
C TYR A 125 -15.96 -2.58 11.87
N GLU A 126 -16.11 -2.28 13.17
CA GLU A 126 -16.63 -0.99 13.60
C GLU A 126 -15.66 0.17 13.28
N VAL A 127 -16.21 1.36 13.12
CA VAL A 127 -15.40 2.58 12.97
C VAL A 127 -14.91 3.01 14.35
N GLY A 128 -13.62 3.24 14.48
CA GLY A 128 -13.05 3.70 15.74
C GLY A 128 -11.85 2.85 16.22
N PRO A 129 -11.27 3.24 17.36
CA PRO A 129 -10.08 2.58 17.90
C PRO A 129 -10.25 1.07 18.14
N GLN A 130 -11.45 0.64 18.56
CA GLN A 130 -11.70 -0.78 18.79
C GLN A 130 -11.75 -1.54 17.46
N GLY A 131 -12.30 -0.95 16.40
CA GLY A 131 -12.27 -1.54 15.06
C GLY A 131 -10.84 -1.68 14.53
N GLN A 132 -9.97 -0.71 14.80
CA GLN A 132 -8.54 -0.80 14.47
C GLN A 132 -7.86 -1.96 15.22
N VAL A 133 -8.16 -2.12 16.51
CA VAL A 133 -7.64 -3.24 17.30
C VAL A 133 -8.13 -4.57 16.74
N ASN A 134 -9.41 -4.69 16.42
CA ASN A 134 -10.01 -5.92 15.91
C ASN A 134 -9.43 -6.29 14.53
N GLU A 135 -9.30 -5.32 13.64
CA GLU A 135 -8.68 -5.53 12.30
C GLU A 135 -7.24 -6.02 12.43
N LEU A 136 -6.42 -5.33 13.23
CA LEU A 136 -5.02 -5.71 13.42
C LEU A 136 -4.88 -7.08 14.08
N THR A 137 -5.72 -7.40 15.07
CA THR A 137 -5.69 -8.70 15.73
C THR A 137 -5.99 -9.83 14.75
N ASP A 138 -7.08 -9.69 13.98
CA ASP A 138 -7.47 -10.69 12.98
C ASP A 138 -6.40 -10.83 11.89
N LEU A 139 -5.77 -9.72 11.51
CA LEU A 139 -4.71 -9.73 10.51
C LEU A 139 -3.44 -10.43 11.03
N TYR A 140 -3.00 -10.12 12.25
CA TYR A 140 -1.87 -10.81 12.87
C TYR A 140 -2.14 -12.30 13.00
N ASP A 141 -3.30 -12.68 13.50
CA ASP A 141 -3.70 -14.10 13.63
C ASP A 141 -3.72 -14.79 12.27
N THR A 142 -4.19 -14.09 11.24
CA THR A 142 -4.21 -14.60 9.86
C THR A 142 -2.80 -14.85 9.35
N VAL A 143 -1.91 -13.87 9.44
CA VAL A 143 -0.55 -13.95 8.89
C VAL A 143 0.30 -14.95 9.67
N LEU A 144 0.20 -14.94 10.99
CA LEU A 144 1.00 -15.83 11.85
C LEU A 144 0.44 -17.27 11.93
N SER A 145 -0.73 -17.54 11.34
CA SER A 145 -1.31 -18.90 11.30
C SER A 145 -0.55 -19.87 10.39
N GLN A 146 0.42 -19.42 9.62
CA GLN A 146 1.26 -20.23 8.75
C GLN A 146 2.75 -19.95 9.04
N ASP A 147 3.59 -20.96 8.97
CA ASP A 147 5.02 -20.90 9.33
C ASP A 147 5.85 -19.89 8.51
N ASN A 148 5.37 -19.52 7.34
CA ASN A 148 6.04 -18.54 6.49
C ASN A 148 5.59 -17.08 6.73
N GLY A 149 4.73 -16.82 7.71
CA GLY A 149 4.24 -15.49 8.07
C GLY A 149 5.24 -14.71 8.92
N LEU A 150 5.54 -13.47 8.56
CA LEU A 150 6.45 -12.60 9.31
C LEU A 150 5.72 -11.56 10.16
N GLY A 151 4.55 -11.09 9.72
CA GLY A 151 3.80 -10.05 10.40
C GLY A 151 3.23 -9.00 9.44
N THR A 152 2.89 -7.84 10.00
CA THR A 152 2.23 -6.76 9.27
C THR A 152 2.78 -5.38 9.65
N PHE A 153 2.63 -4.42 8.74
CA PHE A 153 2.96 -3.01 8.92
C PHE A 153 1.69 -2.16 8.73
N TYR A 154 1.43 -1.31 9.69
CA TYR A 154 0.33 -0.35 9.59
C TYR A 154 0.74 0.80 8.67
N TRP A 155 -0.14 1.15 7.70
CA TRP A 155 0.12 2.20 6.74
C TRP A 155 -0.10 3.57 7.37
N GLU A 156 0.99 4.34 7.46
CA GLU A 156 0.97 5.76 7.84
C GLU A 156 0.20 6.09 9.13
N GLY A 157 0.33 5.26 10.15
CA GLY A 157 -0.36 5.41 11.43
C GLY A 157 -0.07 6.72 12.20
N ALA A 158 0.84 7.55 11.71
CA ALA A 158 1.13 8.87 12.25
C ALA A 158 0.37 10.01 11.55
N TRP A 159 -0.44 9.72 10.57
CA TRP A 159 -1.24 10.72 9.87
C TRP A 159 -2.47 11.07 10.69
N ILE A 160 -2.33 12.11 11.50
CA ILE A 160 -3.37 12.63 12.36
C ILE A 160 -3.88 13.93 11.77
N PRO A 161 -5.21 14.13 11.63
CA PRO A 161 -5.77 15.38 11.17
C PRO A 161 -5.57 16.47 12.22
N VAL A 162 -4.44 17.13 12.17
CA VAL A 162 -4.05 18.16 13.16
C VAL A 162 -4.66 19.52 12.85
N LYS A 163 -5.45 19.67 11.80
CA LYS A 163 -6.01 20.93 11.30
C LYS A 163 -4.99 22.04 11.04
N ALA A 164 -3.70 21.73 11.08
CA ALA A 164 -2.64 22.70 10.82
C ALA A 164 -2.75 23.28 9.40
N GLY A 165 -3.11 22.45 8.45
CA GLY A 165 -3.37 22.84 7.08
C GLY A 165 -4.52 23.83 6.94
N TRP A 166 -5.53 23.75 7.77
CA TRP A 166 -6.68 24.64 7.75
C TRP A 166 -6.35 26.02 8.32
N THR A 167 -5.66 26.04 9.43
CA THR A 167 -5.30 27.31 10.11
C THR A 167 -4.32 28.15 9.27
N ASN A 168 -3.44 27.48 8.54
CA ASN A 168 -2.37 28.12 7.76
C ASN A 168 -2.49 27.81 6.25
N TRP A 169 -3.70 27.53 5.76
CA TRP A 169 -3.92 27.06 4.41
C TRP A 169 -3.29 27.94 3.33
N GLU A 170 -3.52 29.25 3.38
CA GLU A 170 -2.99 30.17 2.40
C GLU A 170 -1.47 30.30 2.49
N TYR A 171 -0.92 30.28 3.69
CA TYR A 171 0.52 30.25 3.91
C TYR A 171 1.14 28.96 3.40
N ASN A 172 0.54 27.81 3.72
CA ASN A 172 1.04 26.52 3.26
C ASN A 172 1.02 26.41 1.73
N LYS A 173 0.00 26.96 1.07
CA LYS A 173 -0.04 27.04 -0.40
C LYS A 173 1.14 27.83 -0.95
N GLN A 174 1.45 29.01 -0.37
CA GLN A 174 2.56 29.83 -0.81
C GLN A 174 3.90 29.12 -0.63
N ILE A 175 4.11 28.47 0.50
CA ILE A 175 5.33 27.69 0.78
C ILE A 175 5.47 26.52 -0.19
N ALA A 176 4.39 25.80 -0.44
CA ALA A 176 4.40 24.69 -1.38
C ALA A 176 4.60 25.15 -2.84
N ASP A 177 4.08 26.31 -3.22
CA ASP A 177 4.36 26.92 -4.53
C ASP A 177 5.83 27.30 -4.70
N GLN A 178 6.44 27.75 -3.65
CA GLN A 178 7.85 28.19 -3.67
C GLN A 178 8.83 27.02 -3.61
N TYR A 179 8.62 26.08 -2.71
CA TYR A 179 9.58 25.01 -2.39
C TYR A 179 9.12 23.63 -2.84
N GLY A 180 7.84 23.46 -3.14
CA GLY A 180 7.21 22.18 -3.37
C GLY A 180 6.87 21.46 -2.08
N THR A 181 5.94 20.53 -2.18
CA THR A 181 5.65 19.52 -1.16
C THR A 181 5.71 18.18 -1.83
N GLY A 182 6.00 17.10 -1.14
CA GLY A 182 6.24 15.79 -1.74
C GLY A 182 5.46 15.50 -3.02
N TRP A 183 4.14 15.47 -2.93
CA TRP A 183 3.25 15.24 -4.07
C TRP A 183 3.04 16.46 -4.98
N ALA A 184 3.12 17.66 -4.43
CA ALA A 184 2.76 18.91 -5.08
C ALA A 184 3.98 19.77 -5.42
N SER A 185 5.18 19.20 -5.52
CA SER A 185 6.33 19.94 -5.99
C SER A 185 6.14 20.41 -7.43
N LYS A 186 6.70 21.55 -7.78
CA LYS A 186 6.71 22.04 -9.18
C LYS A 186 7.31 21.00 -10.12
N GLY A 187 8.28 20.21 -9.65
CA GLY A 187 8.86 19.10 -10.40
C GLY A 187 7.85 17.97 -10.64
N ALA A 188 7.04 17.61 -9.65
CA ALA A 188 5.98 16.62 -9.82
C ALA A 188 4.88 17.11 -10.74
N LEU A 189 4.52 18.40 -10.69
CA LEU A 189 3.57 19.02 -11.61
C LEU A 189 4.03 18.93 -13.05
N GLY A 190 5.32 18.99 -13.33
CA GLY A 190 5.88 18.82 -14.66
C GLY A 190 5.66 17.42 -15.27
N TYR A 191 5.51 16.40 -14.43
CA TYR A 191 5.22 15.02 -14.87
C TYR A 191 3.74 14.79 -15.19
N PHE A 192 2.84 15.60 -14.63
CA PHE A 192 1.39 15.47 -14.82
C PHE A 192 0.75 16.81 -15.13
N PRO A 193 1.14 17.47 -16.24
CA PRO A 193 0.69 18.82 -16.57
C PRO A 193 -0.84 18.92 -16.72
N ASP A 194 -1.49 17.83 -17.11
CA ASP A 194 -2.94 17.75 -17.27
C ASP A 194 -3.67 17.27 -16.00
N SER A 195 -2.95 17.00 -14.92
CA SER A 195 -3.55 16.59 -13.66
C SER A 195 -4.22 17.79 -12.98
N LYS A 196 -5.48 18.01 -13.30
CA LYS A 196 -6.32 19.06 -12.70
C LYS A 196 -6.42 18.97 -11.17
N MET A 197 -6.06 17.86 -10.60
CA MET A 197 -5.99 17.64 -9.15
C MET A 197 -4.97 18.57 -8.50
N TYR A 198 -3.81 18.76 -9.09
CA TYR A 198 -2.77 19.61 -8.54
C TYR A 198 -3.07 21.10 -8.72
N TYR A 199 -3.78 21.49 -9.77
CA TYR A 199 -4.12 22.89 -10.02
C TYR A 199 -5.35 23.39 -9.28
N LYS A 200 -6.27 22.50 -8.98
CA LYS A 200 -7.51 22.84 -8.24
C LYS A 200 -7.54 22.18 -6.86
N GLY A 201 -6.52 21.45 -6.52
CA GLY A 201 -6.62 20.40 -5.58
C GLY A 201 -6.38 20.82 -4.17
N LYS A 202 -7.38 20.73 -3.40
CA LYS A 202 -7.26 20.52 -1.97
C LYS A 202 -6.31 19.35 -1.66
N ALA A 203 -6.31 18.31 -2.46
CA ALA A 203 -5.41 17.15 -2.33
C ALA A 203 -3.92 17.49 -2.42
N ALA A 204 -3.55 18.54 -3.17
CA ALA A 204 -2.17 18.99 -3.28
C ALA A 204 -1.65 19.68 -2.00
N TRP A 205 -2.53 20.16 -1.16
CA TRP A 205 -2.23 21.05 -0.04
C TRP A 205 -2.71 20.51 1.28
N GLY A 206 -3.72 19.69 1.29
CA GLY A 206 -4.48 19.27 2.44
C GLY A 206 -4.14 17.90 2.95
N GLY A 207 -3.00 17.41 2.70
CA GLY A 207 -2.72 16.05 3.13
C GLY A 207 -3.43 15.04 2.23
N THR A 208 -3.84 13.96 2.77
CA THR A 208 -4.33 12.85 2.00
C THR A 208 -5.70 12.45 2.46
N SER A 209 -6.36 11.74 1.60
CA SER A 209 -7.62 11.07 1.92
C SER A 209 -7.49 9.93 2.95
N TRP A 210 -6.37 9.86 3.67
CA TRP A 210 -6.05 8.83 4.67
C TRP A 210 -5.95 9.38 6.10
N ASP A 211 -6.27 10.62 6.32
CA ASP A 211 -6.14 11.29 7.62
C ASP A 211 -7.16 10.86 8.68
N ASN A 212 -8.05 9.96 8.34
CA ASN A 212 -9.05 9.39 9.24
C ASN A 212 -8.74 7.97 9.75
N GLN A 213 -7.53 7.53 9.58
CA GLN A 213 -7.07 6.20 10.03
C GLN A 213 -6.63 6.17 11.48
#